data_7f846230e3c43a3ada57250241aa8dc4
#
_entry.id   7f846230e3c43a3ada57250241aa8dc4
#
_cell.length_a   1.000
_cell.length_b   1.000
_cell.length_c   1.000
_cell.angle_alpha   90.00
_cell.angle_beta   90.00
_cell.angle_gamma   90.00
#
_symmetry.space_group_name_H-M   'P 1'
#
loop_
_entity.id
_entity.type
_entity.pdbx_description
1 polymer ?
#
loop_
_entity_poly.entity_id
_entity_poly.type
_entity_poly.pdbx_seq_one_letter_code
_entity_poly.pdbx_strand_id
1 'polypeptide(L)'
;MRWLLLLLLLGLVGATAKNGCHVREFWSIAWTIHNPSERHQQMSMWLTNNVRFCRSQDLTVIWNNLAEWAGTADSAELRTKVIHGYKDALEREKK
;
A
#
# COMPACT_ATOMS: atom_id res chain seq x y z
N MET A 1 -21.17 -31.14 -4.40
CA MET A 1 -19.72 -31.02 -4.44
C MET A 1 -19.22 -29.72 -5.10
N ARG A 2 -19.82 -29.29 -6.18
CA ARG A 2 -19.43 -28.03 -6.83
C ARG A 2 -19.61 -26.82 -5.94
N TRP A 3 -20.55 -26.88 -5.04
CA TRP A 3 -20.83 -25.81 -4.08
C TRP A 3 -19.68 -25.54 -3.14
N LEU A 4 -19.04 -26.63 -2.67
CA LEU A 4 -17.93 -26.53 -1.73
C LEU A 4 -16.75 -25.81 -2.36
N LEU A 5 -16.49 -26.07 -3.63
CA LEU A 5 -15.41 -25.39 -4.36
C LEU A 5 -15.65 -23.91 -4.49
N LEU A 6 -16.89 -23.51 -4.77
CA LEU A 6 -17.26 -22.11 -4.88
C LEU A 6 -17.10 -21.38 -3.54
N LEU A 7 -17.51 -22.03 -2.46
CA LEU A 7 -17.36 -21.47 -1.12
C LEU A 7 -15.90 -21.31 -0.73
N LEU A 8 -15.06 -22.25 -1.09
CA LEU A 8 -13.63 -22.17 -0.83
C LEU A 8 -12.99 -21.01 -1.58
N LEU A 9 -13.37 -20.80 -2.83
CA LEU A 9 -12.85 -19.68 -3.62
C LEU A 9 -13.26 -18.34 -3.01
N LEU A 10 -14.48 -18.22 -2.57
CA LEU A 10 -14.96 -17.01 -1.90
C LEU A 10 -14.23 -16.77 -0.59
N GLY A 11 -13.96 -17.82 0.15
CA GLY A 11 -13.21 -17.75 1.38
C GLY A 11 -11.78 -17.27 1.15
N LEU A 12 -11.14 -17.74 0.09
CA LEU A 12 -9.78 -17.32 -0.24
C LEU A 12 -9.72 -15.85 -0.62
N VAL A 13 -10.68 -15.37 -1.40
CA VAL A 13 -10.75 -13.95 -1.76
C VAL A 13 -10.94 -13.09 -0.52
N GLY A 14 -11.81 -13.50 0.39
CA GLY A 14 -12.04 -12.80 1.63
C GLY A 14 -10.80 -12.77 2.51
N ALA A 15 -10.08 -13.89 2.62
CA ALA A 15 -8.86 -13.96 3.39
C ALA A 15 -7.77 -13.06 2.81
N THR A 16 -7.64 -13.02 1.48
CA THR A 16 -6.66 -12.18 0.81
C THR A 16 -6.92 -10.70 1.11
N ALA A 17 -8.19 -10.29 1.12
CA ALA A 17 -8.55 -8.90 1.39
C ALA A 17 -8.20 -8.46 2.81
N LYS A 18 -8.08 -9.40 3.75
CA LYS A 18 -7.75 -9.10 5.15
C LYS A 18 -6.27 -9.03 5.42
N ASN A 19 -5.42 -9.39 4.47
CA ASN A 19 -3.98 -9.49 4.68
C ASN A 19 -3.21 -8.20 4.40
N GLY A 20 -3.90 -7.07 4.39
CA GLY A 20 -3.26 -5.79 4.19
C GLY A 20 -3.25 -5.35 2.74
N CYS A 21 -2.48 -4.33 2.45
CA CYS A 21 -2.36 -3.81 1.09
C CYS A 21 -1.21 -4.52 0.37
N HIS A 22 -1.27 -4.51 -0.95
CA HIS A 22 -0.27 -5.18 -1.77
C HIS A 22 0.93 -4.26 -2.02
N VAL A 23 1.86 -4.21 -1.08
CA VAL A 23 3.04 -3.35 -1.13
C VAL A 23 3.86 -3.59 -2.39
N ARG A 24 3.86 -4.82 -2.91
CA ARG A 24 4.57 -5.14 -4.16
C ARG A 24 4.07 -4.33 -5.34
N GLU A 25 2.78 -4.03 -5.39
CA GLU A 25 2.23 -3.21 -6.47
C GLU A 25 2.81 -1.80 -6.42
N PHE A 26 2.96 -1.25 -5.22
CA PHE A 26 3.56 0.06 -5.04
C PHE A 26 5.00 0.08 -5.58
N TRP A 27 5.79 -0.92 -5.22
CA TRP A 27 7.18 -1.01 -5.68
C TRP A 27 7.26 -1.30 -7.18
N SER A 28 6.33 -2.07 -7.71
CA SER A 28 6.26 -2.31 -9.15
C SER A 28 6.08 -1.01 -9.92
N ILE A 29 5.21 -0.14 -9.43
CA ILE A 29 5.02 1.19 -10.02
C ILE A 29 6.33 1.97 -9.97
N ALA A 30 6.99 1.95 -8.83
CA ALA A 30 8.23 2.68 -8.61
C ALA A 30 9.34 2.23 -9.55
N TRP A 31 9.43 0.93 -9.82
CA TRP A 31 10.52 0.37 -10.62
C TRP A 31 10.23 0.33 -12.12
N THR A 32 8.97 0.33 -12.54
CA THR A 32 8.62 0.20 -13.95
C THR A 32 8.38 1.52 -14.64
N ILE A 33 7.99 2.56 -13.93
CA ILE A 33 7.73 3.86 -14.52
C ILE A 33 8.99 4.71 -14.40
N HIS A 34 9.60 5.02 -15.55
CA HIS A 34 10.87 5.74 -15.58
C HIS A 34 10.71 7.27 -15.56
N ASN A 35 9.59 7.79 -16.03
CA ASN A 35 9.32 9.22 -16.01
C ASN A 35 9.05 9.66 -14.56
N PRO A 36 9.87 10.55 -13.98
CA PRO A 36 9.70 10.93 -12.56
C PRO A 36 8.33 11.51 -12.22
N SER A 37 7.79 12.34 -13.08
CA SER A 37 6.49 12.97 -12.84
C SER A 37 5.36 11.93 -12.87
N GLU A 38 5.36 11.07 -13.86
CA GLU A 38 4.36 10.01 -13.98
C GLU A 38 4.50 9.00 -12.84
N ARG A 39 5.73 8.64 -12.49
CA ARG A 39 5.99 7.74 -11.37
C ARG A 39 5.42 8.29 -10.07
N HIS A 40 5.70 9.56 -9.78
CA HIS A 40 5.18 10.22 -8.59
C HIS A 40 3.65 10.20 -8.58
N GLN A 41 3.03 10.55 -9.71
CA GLN A 41 1.58 10.57 -9.82
C GLN A 41 0.97 9.20 -9.55
N GLN A 42 1.53 8.15 -10.13
CA GLN A 42 1.03 6.80 -9.96
C GLN A 42 1.24 6.30 -8.53
N MET A 43 2.38 6.60 -7.94
CA MET A 43 2.64 6.24 -6.53
C MET A 43 1.66 6.95 -5.60
N SER A 44 1.43 8.23 -5.84
CA SER A 44 0.49 9.02 -5.05
C SER A 44 -0.94 8.46 -5.16
N MET A 45 -1.36 8.12 -6.36
CA MET A 45 -2.68 7.51 -6.59
C MET A 45 -2.81 6.18 -5.87
N TRP A 46 -1.77 5.35 -5.94
CA TRP A 46 -1.79 4.07 -5.26
C TRP A 46 -1.96 4.24 -3.75
N LEU A 47 -1.20 5.16 -3.17
CA LEU A 47 -1.31 5.44 -1.74
C LEU A 47 -2.71 5.93 -1.38
N THR A 48 -3.24 6.88 -2.14
CA THR A 48 -4.57 7.41 -1.90
C THR A 48 -5.63 6.30 -1.89
N ASN A 49 -5.51 5.33 -2.78
CA ASN A 49 -6.50 4.27 -2.93
C ASN A 49 -6.29 3.10 -1.97
N ASN A 50 -5.06 2.86 -1.52
CA ASN A 50 -4.72 1.62 -0.83
C ASN A 50 -4.24 1.79 0.61
N VAL A 51 -3.78 2.98 1.00
CA VAL A 51 -3.17 3.17 2.31
C VAL A 51 -4.10 2.79 3.46
N ARG A 52 -5.39 2.96 3.29
CA ARG A 52 -6.39 2.60 4.31
C ARG A 52 -6.49 1.11 4.57
N PHE A 53 -5.99 0.28 3.65
CA PHE A 53 -5.98 -1.18 3.81
C PHE A 53 -4.64 -1.68 4.30
N CYS A 54 -3.62 -0.82 4.37
CA CYS A 54 -2.29 -1.20 4.80
C CYS A 54 -2.22 -1.35 6.32
N ARG A 55 -1.46 -2.32 6.77
CA ARG A 55 -1.13 -2.46 8.18
C ARG A 55 0.01 -1.50 8.51
N SER A 56 0.16 -1.15 9.79
CA SER A 56 1.25 -0.29 10.22
C SER A 56 2.61 -0.84 9.78
N GLN A 57 2.76 -2.15 9.83
CA GLN A 57 3.96 -2.85 9.40
C GLN A 57 4.28 -2.59 7.93
N ASP A 58 3.26 -2.65 7.06
CA ASP A 58 3.42 -2.39 5.63
C ASP A 58 3.85 -0.95 5.37
N LEU A 59 3.24 -0.03 6.10
CA LEU A 59 3.54 1.39 5.93
C LEU A 59 4.92 1.75 6.44
N THR A 60 5.42 1.05 7.46
CA THR A 60 6.80 1.21 7.92
C THR A 60 7.78 0.82 6.84
N VAL A 61 7.52 -0.28 6.13
CA VAL A 61 8.37 -0.72 5.02
C VAL A 61 8.39 0.33 3.92
N ILE A 62 7.22 0.84 3.53
CA ILE A 62 7.12 1.88 2.51
C ILE A 62 7.88 3.12 2.93
N TRP A 63 7.70 3.56 4.17
CA TRP A 63 8.37 4.73 4.73
C TRP A 63 9.89 4.62 4.64
N ASN A 64 10.44 3.49 5.09
CA ASN A 64 11.88 3.30 5.09
C ASN A 64 12.48 3.32 3.70
N ASN A 65 11.78 2.75 2.73
CA ASN A 65 12.26 2.73 1.36
C ASN A 65 12.09 4.09 0.67
N LEU A 66 11.02 4.83 1.00
CA LEU A 66 10.87 6.18 0.48
C LEU A 66 11.98 7.10 0.96
N ALA A 67 12.48 6.88 2.17
CA ALA A 67 13.58 7.67 2.70
C ALA A 67 14.84 7.53 1.86
N GLU A 68 15.11 6.37 1.31
CA GLU A 68 16.27 6.14 0.43
C GLU A 68 16.11 6.86 -0.92
N TRP A 69 14.88 7.04 -1.36
CA TRP A 69 14.57 7.70 -2.63
C TRP A 69 14.45 9.21 -2.50
N ALA A 70 14.47 9.70 -1.30
CA ALA A 70 13.88 10.97 -0.92
C ALA A 70 14.79 12.17 -1.07
N GLY A 71 15.60 12.23 -2.08
CA GLY A 71 16.34 13.44 -2.37
C GLY A 71 15.52 14.54 -3.01
N THR A 72 14.20 14.37 -3.17
CA THR A 72 13.38 15.31 -3.92
C THR A 72 12.19 15.80 -3.11
N ALA A 73 11.74 17.03 -3.43
CA ALA A 73 10.56 17.63 -2.81
C ALA A 73 9.30 16.78 -3.01
N ASP A 74 9.25 16.04 -4.11
CA ASP A 74 8.09 15.19 -4.44
C ASP A 74 7.86 14.07 -3.43
N SER A 75 8.92 13.60 -2.78
CA SER A 75 8.79 12.53 -1.79
C SER A 75 8.08 12.99 -0.52
N ALA A 76 8.05 14.29 -0.23
CA ALA A 76 7.41 14.82 0.97
C ALA A 76 5.90 14.56 0.93
N GLU A 77 5.26 14.70 -0.23
CA GLU A 77 3.83 14.43 -0.38
C GLU A 77 3.54 12.95 -0.12
N LEU A 78 4.36 12.05 -0.70
CA LEU A 78 4.19 10.63 -0.51
C LEU A 78 4.36 10.23 0.96
N ARG A 79 5.38 10.79 1.60
CA ARG A 79 5.63 10.52 3.03
C ARG A 79 4.49 11.01 3.91
N THR A 80 3.90 12.15 3.58
CA THR A 80 2.75 12.66 4.33
C THR A 80 1.58 11.67 4.27
N LYS A 81 1.30 11.13 3.09
CA LYS A 81 0.24 10.13 2.93
C LYS A 81 0.53 8.88 3.74
N VAL A 82 1.78 8.44 3.77
CA VAL A 82 2.18 7.26 4.53
C VAL A 82 2.01 7.49 6.03
N ILE A 83 2.43 8.66 6.54
CA ILE A 83 2.28 9.00 7.96
C ILE A 83 0.81 8.99 8.37
N HIS A 84 -0.06 9.62 7.58
CA HIS A 84 -1.48 9.66 7.89
C HIS A 84 -2.07 8.25 7.92
N GLY A 85 -1.72 7.43 6.93
CA GLY A 85 -2.17 6.05 6.89
C GLY A 85 -1.64 5.23 8.06
N TYR A 86 -0.41 5.48 8.48
CA TYR A 86 0.20 4.80 9.62
C TYR A 86 -0.56 5.10 10.91
N LYS A 87 -0.89 6.36 11.16
CA LYS A 87 -1.66 6.73 12.33
C LYS A 87 -3.03 6.05 12.34
N ASP A 88 -3.69 6.02 11.18
CA ASP A 88 -4.98 5.36 11.07
C ASP A 88 -4.87 3.85 11.29
N ALA A 89 -3.80 3.24 10.77
CA ALA A 89 -3.55 1.81 10.96
C ALA A 89 -3.34 1.48 12.44
N LEU A 90 -2.57 2.29 13.16
CA LEU A 90 -2.36 2.10 14.58
C LEU A 90 -3.67 2.16 15.36
N GLU A 91 -4.56 3.09 15.00
CA GLU A 91 -5.86 3.21 15.65
C GLU A 91 -6.70 1.95 15.43
N ARG A 92 -6.70 1.43 14.20
CA ARG A 92 -7.43 0.20 13.89
C ARG A 92 -6.86 -1.00 14.65
N GLU A 93 -5.55 -1.06 14.79
CA GLU A 93 -4.87 -2.19 15.43
C GLU A 93 -5.04 -2.21 16.95
N LYS A 94 -5.40 -1.08 17.56
CA LYS A 94 -5.70 -1.02 18.99
C LYS A 94 -7.01 -1.71 19.35
N LYS A 95 -7.87 -1.87 18.38
CA LYS A 95 -9.17 -2.52 18.60
C LYS A 95 -9.07 -4.02 18.42
#